data_9963d89b5abd191ad8a9afcb1af0c43d
#
_entry.id   9963d89b5abd191ad8a9afcb1af0c43d
#
_cell.length_a   1.000
_cell.length_b   1.000
_cell.length_c   1.000
_cell.angle_alpha   90.00
_cell.angle_beta   90.00
_cell.angle_gamma   90.00
#
_symmetry.space_group_name_H-M   'P 1'
#
loop_
_entity.id
_entity.type
_entity.pdbx_description
1 polymer ?
#
loop_
_entity_poly.entity_id
_entity_poly.type
_entity_poly.pdbx_seq_one_letter_code
_entity_poly.pdbx_strand_id
1 'polypeptide(L)'
;MESKIYFLNKISLFSVCGLMAGSIAPVLAATKSVPTVAGKKVIGLQIYSLGKELTENVPAGMKKIKEIGYSTIELAGYGNRKMGQYEVSEYRKIVEDAGLKITSAHVNPPERKYTSENTTKISDWWKQTVEDHVKLGVGRLIQPGMPTIENHDDVKLVCEVFNNAGEITKAAGMKWGYHNHNMEFKRIAKPGETLPTGPGAILRPTGDVVYDLMVDGTNPDLVFFEMDVYWTVMGQMDPLDYLEKYPKRIQVLHIKDRSVLGQSGMMNFENIFKKAYTNGISEFYVELEKVKANMTQFEGVKGCFDYLNTAAFVK
;
A
#
# COMPACT_ATOMS: atom_id res chain seq x y z
N MET A 1 59.82 -5.56 -19.92
CA MET A 1 59.64 -6.67 -20.86
C MET A 1 58.20 -6.65 -21.24
N GLU A 2 57.94 -5.91 -22.30
CA GLU A 2 57.60 -6.31 -23.68
C GLU A 2 56.33 -7.19 -23.71
N SER A 3 55.22 -6.63 -24.10
CA SER A 3 54.70 -6.36 -25.45
C SER A 3 54.27 -7.64 -26.17
N LYS A 4 53.01 -7.71 -26.59
CA LYS A 4 52.64 -7.78 -28.00
C LYS A 4 51.14 -7.81 -28.24
N ILE A 5 50.74 -6.78 -28.97
CA ILE A 5 49.54 -6.62 -29.78
C ILE A 5 49.65 -7.54 -30.99
N TYR A 6 48.53 -8.17 -31.43
CA TYR A 6 48.38 -8.59 -32.83
C TYR A 6 47.02 -8.17 -33.37
N PHE A 7 47.10 -7.26 -34.32
CA PHE A 7 46.16 -6.92 -35.38
C PHE A 7 46.37 -7.87 -36.57
N LEU A 8 45.35 -8.08 -37.36
CA LEU A 8 45.35 -8.17 -38.85
C LEU A 8 44.11 -8.95 -39.30
N ASN A 9 43.12 -8.34 -39.96
CA ASN A 9 43.02 -7.94 -41.37
C ASN A 9 42.98 -9.12 -42.39
N LYS A 10 41.91 -9.21 -43.13
CA LYS A 10 41.73 -8.95 -44.58
C LYS A 10 40.58 -9.78 -45.13
N ILE A 11 39.54 -9.16 -45.68
CA ILE A 11 39.31 -8.67 -47.05
C ILE A 11 39.10 -9.78 -48.11
N SER A 12 37.95 -9.66 -48.73
CA SER A 12 37.64 -9.64 -50.18
C SER A 12 36.85 -10.85 -50.66
N LEU A 13 36.04 -10.87 -51.67
CA LEU A 13 35.47 -9.91 -52.67
C LEU A 13 34.45 -10.67 -53.52
N PHE A 14 33.45 -9.98 -54.03
CA PHE A 14 32.66 -10.21 -55.24
C PHE A 14 31.94 -11.52 -55.53
N SER A 15 30.62 -11.47 -55.75
CA SER A 15 30.12 -11.54 -57.15
C SER A 15 28.67 -11.07 -57.29
N VAL A 16 28.44 -10.36 -58.36
CA VAL A 16 27.24 -9.75 -58.90
C VAL A 16 26.39 -10.81 -59.60
N CYS A 17 25.07 -10.78 -59.50
CA CYS A 17 24.11 -10.69 -60.62
C CYS A 17 22.71 -11.15 -60.23
N GLY A 18 21.75 -10.42 -60.71
CA GLY A 18 20.40 -10.90 -61.01
C GLY A 18 19.26 -10.02 -60.45
N LEU A 19 18.95 -8.95 -61.21
CA LEU A 19 17.66 -8.27 -61.09
C LEU A 19 16.49 -9.20 -61.41
N MET A 20 15.56 -9.35 -60.48
CA MET A 20 14.15 -9.59 -60.80
C MET A 20 13.32 -8.69 -59.92
N ALA A 21 12.72 -7.69 -60.50
CA ALA A 21 11.76 -6.82 -59.88
C ALA A 21 10.42 -7.56 -59.69
N GLY A 22 10.15 -7.95 -58.49
CA GLY A 22 8.84 -8.41 -58.04
C GLY A 22 8.33 -7.46 -56.98
N SER A 23 7.42 -6.54 -57.34
CA SER A 23 6.73 -5.65 -56.41
C SER A 23 5.85 -6.47 -55.48
N ILE A 24 6.32 -6.70 -54.27
CA ILE A 24 5.50 -7.19 -53.17
C ILE A 24 5.07 -5.96 -52.34
N ALA A 25 3.84 -5.51 -52.58
CA ALA A 25 3.22 -4.52 -51.70
C ALA A 25 3.07 -5.13 -50.30
N PRO A 26 3.51 -4.45 -49.22
CA PRO A 26 3.23 -4.92 -47.87
C PRO A 26 1.72 -4.77 -47.60
N VAL A 27 1.04 -5.91 -47.49
CA VAL A 27 -0.30 -5.94 -46.89
C VAL A 27 -0.12 -5.59 -45.40
N LEU A 28 -0.31 -4.32 -45.09
CA LEU A 28 -0.55 -3.87 -43.71
C LEU A 28 -1.86 -4.53 -43.25
N ALA A 29 -1.76 -5.65 -42.58
CA ALA A 29 -2.86 -6.18 -41.79
C ALA A 29 -3.12 -5.16 -40.66
N ALA A 30 -4.08 -4.29 -40.85
CA ALA A 30 -4.63 -3.48 -39.77
C ALA A 30 -5.25 -4.44 -38.77
N THR A 31 -4.49 -4.75 -37.71
CA THR A 31 -5.04 -5.37 -36.51
C THR A 31 -6.03 -4.38 -35.93
N LYS A 32 -7.31 -4.59 -36.23
CA LYS A 32 -8.38 -3.93 -35.47
C LYS A 32 -8.19 -4.32 -34.00
N SER A 33 -7.69 -3.37 -33.20
CA SER A 33 -7.76 -3.50 -31.75
C SER A 33 -9.24 -3.63 -31.42
N VAL A 34 -9.64 -4.81 -30.96
CA VAL A 34 -10.95 -5.01 -30.33
C VAL A 34 -10.97 -4.06 -29.15
N PRO A 35 -11.93 -3.11 -29.07
CA PRO A 35 -12.04 -2.31 -27.87
C PRO A 35 -12.46 -3.27 -26.75
N THR A 36 -11.51 -3.59 -25.87
CA THR A 36 -11.85 -4.16 -24.57
C THR A 36 -12.69 -3.11 -23.88
N VAL A 37 -13.97 -3.41 -23.64
CA VAL A 37 -14.79 -2.64 -22.71
C VAL A 37 -14.11 -2.84 -21.36
N ALA A 38 -13.20 -1.94 -21.02
CA ALA A 38 -12.57 -1.93 -19.71
C ALA A 38 -13.69 -1.73 -18.70
N GLY A 39 -13.93 -2.72 -17.86
CA GLY A 39 -14.82 -2.57 -16.73
C GLY A 39 -14.37 -1.35 -15.92
N LYS A 40 -15.33 -0.66 -15.28
CA LYS A 40 -15.02 0.52 -14.47
C LYS A 40 -14.03 0.09 -13.36
N LYS A 41 -12.84 0.69 -13.35
CA LYS A 41 -11.83 0.43 -12.32
C LYS A 41 -12.35 0.78 -10.94
N VAL A 42 -12.10 -0.08 -9.96
CA VAL A 42 -12.43 0.16 -8.56
C VAL A 42 -11.20 0.75 -7.88
N ILE A 43 -11.19 2.07 -7.73
CA ILE A 43 -10.10 2.80 -7.10
C ILE A 43 -10.59 3.30 -5.74
N GLY A 44 -9.88 2.93 -4.66
CA GLY A 44 -10.16 3.37 -3.30
C GLY A 44 -9.34 4.60 -2.92
N LEU A 45 -9.85 5.36 -1.93
CA LEU A 45 -9.17 6.51 -1.34
C LEU A 45 -9.08 6.34 0.18
N GLN A 46 -7.87 6.45 0.73
CA GLN A 46 -7.69 6.70 2.16
C GLN A 46 -8.00 8.18 2.44
N ILE A 47 -9.08 8.43 3.21
CA ILE A 47 -9.59 9.80 3.40
C ILE A 47 -8.69 10.70 4.25
N TYR A 48 -7.71 10.14 4.97
CA TYR A 48 -6.67 10.92 5.64
C TYR A 48 -5.98 11.89 4.68
N SER A 49 -5.88 11.52 3.41
CA SER A 49 -5.31 12.32 2.33
C SER A 49 -5.91 13.71 2.18
N LEU A 50 -7.13 13.91 2.63
CA LEU A 50 -7.86 15.17 2.46
C LEU A 50 -7.76 16.11 3.68
N GLY A 51 -7.39 15.58 4.84
CA GLY A 51 -7.18 16.38 6.06
C GLY A 51 -8.32 17.35 6.35
N LYS A 52 -7.98 18.63 6.54
CA LYS A 52 -8.95 19.69 6.87
C LYS A 52 -9.98 19.96 5.76
N GLU A 53 -9.58 19.81 4.50
CA GLU A 53 -10.50 20.05 3.37
C GLU A 53 -11.71 19.11 3.39
N LEU A 54 -11.57 17.90 3.97
CA LEU A 54 -12.70 17.01 4.20
C LEU A 54 -13.42 17.34 5.52
N THR A 55 -12.67 17.55 6.61
CA THR A 55 -13.28 17.66 7.94
C THR A 55 -14.07 18.95 8.15
N GLU A 56 -13.79 20.00 7.37
CA GLU A 56 -14.57 21.25 7.39
C GLU A 56 -16.02 21.06 6.87
N ASN A 57 -16.23 20.16 5.91
CA ASN A 57 -17.57 19.84 5.41
C ASN A 57 -17.60 18.41 4.84
N VAL A 58 -17.79 17.43 5.72
CA VAL A 58 -17.77 16.01 5.35
C VAL A 58 -18.80 15.64 4.28
N PRO A 59 -20.08 16.09 4.33
CA PRO A 59 -21.05 15.75 3.30
C PRO A 59 -20.67 16.25 1.89
N ALA A 60 -20.18 17.48 1.81
CA ALA A 60 -19.71 18.05 0.53
C ALA A 60 -18.43 17.35 0.06
N GLY A 61 -17.51 17.08 0.98
CA GLY A 61 -16.25 16.38 0.68
C GLY A 61 -16.50 14.97 0.13
N MET A 62 -17.42 14.19 0.72
CA MET A 62 -17.77 12.85 0.24
C MET A 62 -18.37 12.88 -1.18
N LYS A 63 -19.24 13.86 -1.48
CA LYS A 63 -19.75 14.04 -2.83
C LYS A 63 -18.61 14.35 -3.83
N LYS A 64 -17.68 15.22 -3.44
CA LYS A 64 -16.54 15.58 -4.28
C LYS A 64 -15.60 14.38 -4.53
N ILE A 65 -15.36 13.52 -3.53
CA ILE A 65 -14.63 12.24 -3.72
C ILE A 65 -15.32 11.39 -4.80
N LYS A 66 -16.64 11.27 -4.73
CA LYS A 66 -17.43 10.52 -5.71
C LYS A 66 -17.38 11.14 -7.11
N GLU A 67 -17.48 12.45 -7.22
CA GLU A 67 -17.40 13.21 -8.48
C GLU A 67 -16.02 13.04 -9.15
N ILE A 68 -14.94 12.96 -8.39
CA ILE A 68 -13.60 12.65 -8.91
C ILE A 68 -13.60 11.25 -9.54
N GLY A 69 -14.37 10.30 -9.03
CA GLY A 69 -14.49 8.96 -9.60
C GLY A 69 -14.20 7.81 -8.62
N TYR A 70 -13.71 8.08 -7.44
CA TYR A 70 -13.50 7.07 -6.41
C TYR A 70 -14.80 6.33 -6.08
N SER A 71 -14.69 5.06 -5.75
CA SER A 71 -15.86 4.19 -5.49
C SER A 71 -15.88 3.64 -4.07
N THR A 72 -14.71 3.42 -3.51
CA THR A 72 -14.51 2.93 -2.14
C THR A 72 -13.65 3.90 -1.36
N ILE A 73 -13.85 3.89 -0.05
CA ILE A 73 -13.01 4.67 0.88
C ILE A 73 -12.53 3.80 2.02
N GLU A 74 -11.34 4.13 2.48
CA GLU A 74 -10.81 3.72 3.75
C GLU A 74 -10.90 4.88 4.73
N LEU A 75 -11.49 4.63 5.89
CA LEU A 75 -11.73 5.65 6.90
C LEU A 75 -10.47 5.99 7.70
N ALA A 76 -10.40 7.21 8.19
CA ALA A 76 -9.47 7.67 9.21
C ALA A 76 -10.17 8.66 10.14
N GLY A 77 -9.63 8.86 11.34
CA GLY A 77 -10.15 9.87 12.25
C GLY A 77 -11.22 9.37 13.23
N TYR A 78 -11.36 8.05 13.40
CA TYR A 78 -12.18 7.51 14.48
C TYR A 78 -11.52 7.76 15.85
N GLY A 79 -12.32 8.22 16.77
CA GLY A 79 -11.92 8.43 18.17
C GLY A 79 -13.11 8.73 19.05
N ASN A 80 -13.01 8.42 20.34
CA ASN A 80 -14.09 8.64 21.30
C ASN A 80 -15.46 8.09 20.82
N ARG A 81 -15.44 6.93 20.15
CA ARG A 81 -16.60 6.23 19.58
C ARG A 81 -17.35 7.01 18.49
N LYS A 82 -16.68 7.95 17.82
CA LYS A 82 -17.23 8.83 16.77
C LYS A 82 -16.29 8.94 15.57
N MET A 83 -16.85 9.42 14.46
CA MET A 83 -16.09 9.88 13.29
C MET A 83 -16.04 11.42 13.30
N GLY A 84 -15.01 11.98 13.92
CA GLY A 84 -14.95 13.40 14.17
C GLY A 84 -16.11 13.86 15.07
N GLN A 85 -16.99 14.73 14.55
CA GLN A 85 -18.18 15.21 15.27
C GLN A 85 -19.41 14.31 15.10
N TYR A 86 -19.39 13.34 14.17
CA TYR A 86 -20.56 12.54 13.81
C TYR A 86 -20.61 11.23 14.58
N GLU A 87 -21.83 10.80 14.93
CA GLU A 87 -22.07 9.42 15.36
C GLU A 87 -21.75 8.46 14.20
N VAL A 88 -21.28 7.25 14.51
CA VAL A 88 -20.81 6.30 13.48
C VAL A 88 -21.90 5.94 12.46
N SER A 89 -23.15 5.80 12.89
CA SER A 89 -24.28 5.52 11.99
C SER A 89 -24.64 6.70 11.09
N GLU A 90 -24.52 7.91 11.58
CA GLU A 90 -24.71 9.13 10.82
C GLU A 90 -23.61 9.30 9.77
N TYR A 91 -22.35 9.07 10.16
CA TYR A 91 -21.23 9.15 9.22
C TYR A 91 -21.36 8.13 8.08
N ARG A 92 -21.76 6.89 8.40
CA ARG A 92 -22.07 5.88 7.40
C ARG A 92 -23.10 6.38 6.39
N LYS A 93 -24.20 6.93 6.89
CA LYS A 93 -25.26 7.48 6.03
C LYS A 93 -24.73 8.58 5.10
N ILE A 94 -23.92 9.50 5.58
CA ILE A 94 -23.31 10.56 4.78
C ILE A 94 -22.49 9.96 3.64
N VAL A 95 -21.71 8.91 3.89
CA VAL A 95 -20.89 8.24 2.87
C VAL A 95 -21.77 7.52 1.84
N GLU A 96 -22.78 6.78 2.29
CA GLU A 96 -23.70 6.05 1.42
C GLU A 96 -24.56 7.00 0.57
N ASP A 97 -25.05 8.10 1.13
CA ASP A 97 -25.80 9.15 0.40
C ASP A 97 -24.93 9.82 -0.68
N ALA A 98 -23.63 9.87 -0.52
CA ALA A 98 -22.70 10.33 -1.54
C ALA A 98 -22.43 9.27 -2.64
N GLY A 99 -22.94 8.05 -2.49
CA GLY A 99 -22.72 6.94 -3.42
C GLY A 99 -21.33 6.29 -3.31
N LEU A 100 -20.67 6.43 -2.15
CA LEU A 100 -19.41 5.77 -1.81
C LEU A 100 -19.67 4.53 -0.95
N LYS A 101 -18.70 3.62 -0.93
CA LYS A 101 -18.71 2.44 -0.06
C LYS A 101 -17.54 2.49 0.90
N ILE A 102 -17.81 2.31 2.19
CA ILE A 102 -16.78 2.09 3.20
C ILE A 102 -16.34 0.62 3.11
N THR A 103 -15.04 0.37 2.96
CA THR A 103 -14.51 -1.00 2.86
C THR A 103 -13.48 -1.30 3.93
N SER A 104 -12.75 -0.27 4.39
CA SER A 104 -11.70 -0.37 5.38
C SER A 104 -11.66 0.84 6.31
N ALA A 105 -10.97 0.73 7.44
CA ALA A 105 -10.72 1.84 8.37
C ALA A 105 -9.38 1.71 9.06
N HIS A 106 -8.62 2.81 9.09
CA HIS A 106 -7.44 2.98 9.92
C HIS A 106 -7.83 3.42 11.32
N VAL A 107 -7.43 2.63 12.32
CA VAL A 107 -7.68 2.91 13.73
C VAL A 107 -6.47 2.53 14.58
N ASN A 108 -6.21 3.30 15.62
CA ASN A 108 -5.11 3.05 16.55
C ASN A 108 -5.64 2.95 17.98
N PRO A 109 -5.21 1.94 18.76
CA PRO A 109 -5.41 2.01 20.20
C PRO A 109 -4.65 3.22 20.78
N PRO A 110 -5.11 3.76 21.92
CA PRO A 110 -4.47 4.93 22.53
C PRO A 110 -3.04 4.62 23.04
N GLU A 111 -2.77 3.38 23.40
CA GLU A 111 -1.47 2.91 23.85
C GLU A 111 -0.51 2.74 22.67
N ARG A 112 0.70 3.30 22.80
CA ARG A 112 1.79 3.08 21.83
C ARG A 112 2.80 2.04 22.31
N LYS A 113 3.00 1.90 23.62
CA LYS A 113 3.83 0.86 24.20
C LYS A 113 2.93 -0.22 24.80
N TYR A 114 3.10 -1.44 24.33
CA TYR A 114 2.38 -2.59 24.89
C TYR A 114 3.17 -3.19 26.04
N THR A 115 2.48 -3.56 27.10
CA THR A 115 3.03 -4.22 28.29
C THR A 115 2.03 -5.27 28.76
N SER A 116 2.49 -6.25 29.55
CA SER A 116 1.59 -7.27 30.12
C SER A 116 0.42 -6.67 30.92
N GLU A 117 0.63 -5.49 31.52
CA GLU A 117 -0.36 -4.83 32.35
C GLU A 117 -1.47 -4.14 31.52
N ASN A 118 -1.18 -3.75 30.28
CA ASN A 118 -2.15 -3.00 29.46
C ASN A 118 -2.82 -3.81 28.34
N THR A 119 -2.46 -5.06 28.12
CA THR A 119 -3.05 -5.91 27.07
C THR A 119 -4.56 -6.08 27.21
N THR A 120 -5.07 -6.25 28.44
CA THR A 120 -6.52 -6.33 28.70
C THR A 120 -7.23 -5.05 28.30
N LYS A 121 -6.69 -3.88 28.65
CA LYS A 121 -7.25 -2.57 28.28
C LYS A 121 -7.28 -2.38 26.76
N ILE A 122 -6.21 -2.79 26.06
CA ILE A 122 -6.15 -2.74 24.59
C ILE A 122 -7.18 -3.68 23.97
N SER A 123 -7.33 -4.89 24.51
CA SER A 123 -8.34 -5.86 24.07
C SER A 123 -9.76 -5.31 24.21
N ASP A 124 -10.09 -4.70 25.36
CA ASP A 124 -11.40 -4.10 25.60
C ASP A 124 -11.66 -2.89 24.68
N TRP A 125 -10.63 -2.11 24.38
CA TRP A 125 -10.71 -1.04 23.40
C TRP A 125 -11.01 -1.58 22.00
N TRP A 126 -10.37 -2.69 21.58
CA TRP A 126 -10.67 -3.33 20.30
C TRP A 126 -12.10 -3.86 20.22
N LYS A 127 -12.64 -4.46 21.28
CA LYS A 127 -14.04 -4.90 21.34
C LYS A 127 -15.01 -3.76 21.05
N GLN A 128 -14.84 -2.61 21.75
CA GLN A 128 -15.66 -1.44 21.53
C GLN A 128 -15.50 -0.86 20.12
N THR A 129 -14.27 -0.80 19.64
CA THR A 129 -13.94 -0.29 18.30
C THR A 129 -14.60 -1.16 17.22
N VAL A 130 -14.55 -2.48 17.35
CA VAL A 130 -15.18 -3.45 16.45
C VAL A 130 -16.69 -3.23 16.40
N GLU A 131 -17.38 -3.09 17.56
CA GLU A 131 -18.83 -2.80 17.62
C GLU A 131 -19.22 -1.57 16.80
N ASP A 132 -18.44 -0.50 16.89
CA ASP A 132 -18.71 0.74 16.17
C ASP A 132 -18.44 0.60 14.67
N HIS A 133 -17.42 -0.16 14.29
CA HIS A 133 -17.08 -0.38 12.87
C HIS A 133 -18.02 -1.39 12.19
N VAL A 134 -18.65 -2.30 12.92
CA VAL A 134 -19.79 -3.07 12.42
C VAL A 134 -20.93 -2.12 12.00
N LYS A 135 -21.25 -1.12 12.83
CA LYS A 135 -22.28 -0.11 12.49
C LYS A 135 -21.88 0.73 11.28
N LEU A 136 -20.58 1.04 11.13
CA LEU A 136 -20.02 1.72 9.95
C LEU A 136 -20.06 0.87 8.68
N GLY A 137 -20.25 -0.45 8.79
CA GLY A 137 -20.25 -1.36 7.65
C GLY A 137 -18.86 -1.67 7.10
N VAL A 138 -17.82 -1.55 7.92
CA VAL A 138 -16.43 -1.79 7.58
C VAL A 138 -16.16 -3.29 7.47
N GLY A 139 -15.42 -3.70 6.44
CA GLY A 139 -14.99 -5.09 6.27
C GLY A 139 -13.60 -5.39 6.83
N ARG A 140 -12.77 -4.36 6.99
CA ARG A 140 -11.40 -4.46 7.48
C ARG A 140 -11.08 -3.36 8.49
N LEU A 141 -10.46 -3.75 9.61
CA LEU A 141 -9.84 -2.82 10.55
C LEU A 141 -8.34 -2.94 10.45
N ILE A 142 -7.66 -1.82 10.30
CA ILE A 142 -6.22 -1.78 10.09
C ILE A 142 -5.59 -0.81 11.10
N GLN A 143 -4.55 -1.28 11.78
CA GLN A 143 -3.75 -0.42 12.65
C GLN A 143 -2.58 0.17 11.86
N PRO A 144 -2.54 1.51 11.62
CA PRO A 144 -1.44 2.16 10.92
C PRO A 144 -0.30 2.60 11.85
N GLY A 145 -0.55 2.68 13.14
CA GLY A 145 0.44 3.18 14.09
C GLY A 145 1.36 2.10 14.63
N MET A 146 2.65 2.22 14.36
CA MET A 146 3.65 1.29 14.88
C MET A 146 3.69 1.35 16.42
N PRO A 147 3.51 0.20 17.11
CA PRO A 147 3.81 0.11 18.53
C PRO A 147 5.30 0.33 18.80
N THR A 148 5.64 0.69 20.04
CA THR A 148 7.05 0.78 20.45
C THR A 148 7.66 -0.62 20.45
N ILE A 149 8.66 -0.84 19.64
CA ILE A 149 9.43 -2.08 19.51
C ILE A 149 10.91 -1.74 19.59
N GLU A 150 11.62 -2.28 20.56
CA GLU A 150 13.05 -2.07 20.78
C GLU A 150 13.84 -3.39 20.69
N ASN A 151 13.18 -4.51 20.96
CA ASN A 151 13.79 -5.84 21.04
C ASN A 151 12.77 -6.93 20.64
N HIS A 152 13.21 -8.19 20.66
CA HIS A 152 12.39 -9.35 20.27
C HIS A 152 11.24 -9.64 21.24
N ASP A 153 11.37 -9.33 22.53
CA ASP A 153 10.28 -9.51 23.50
C ASP A 153 9.14 -8.52 23.22
N ASP A 154 9.47 -7.29 22.85
CA ASP A 154 8.46 -6.32 22.39
C ASP A 154 7.73 -6.82 21.12
N VAL A 155 8.47 -7.39 20.15
CA VAL A 155 7.85 -7.97 18.92
C VAL A 155 6.89 -9.09 19.30
N LYS A 156 7.30 -10.00 20.18
CA LYS A 156 6.46 -11.12 20.62
C LYS A 156 5.16 -10.61 21.23
N LEU A 157 5.22 -9.66 22.14
CA LEU A 157 4.05 -9.09 22.78
C LEU A 157 3.15 -8.35 21.78
N VAL A 158 3.74 -7.62 20.82
CA VAL A 158 3.00 -6.95 19.74
C VAL A 158 2.26 -7.98 18.88
N CYS A 159 2.90 -9.09 18.52
CA CYS A 159 2.25 -10.17 17.76
C CYS A 159 1.09 -10.81 18.53
N GLU A 160 1.24 -11.02 19.86
CA GLU A 160 0.16 -11.52 20.72
C GLU A 160 -1.04 -10.55 20.75
N VAL A 161 -0.80 -9.25 20.89
CA VAL A 161 -1.85 -8.20 20.83
C VAL A 161 -2.52 -8.16 19.47
N PHE A 162 -1.77 -8.26 18.39
CA PHE A 162 -2.31 -8.27 17.03
C PHE A 162 -3.18 -9.51 16.77
N ASN A 163 -2.74 -10.69 17.22
CA ASN A 163 -3.53 -11.90 17.12
C ASN A 163 -4.86 -11.78 17.91
N ASN A 164 -4.82 -11.24 19.12
CA ASN A 164 -6.02 -10.98 19.91
C ASN A 164 -6.98 -10.00 19.23
N ALA A 165 -6.47 -8.90 18.67
CA ALA A 165 -7.29 -7.98 17.88
C ALA A 165 -7.91 -8.66 16.64
N GLY A 166 -7.13 -9.54 15.99
CA GLY A 166 -7.60 -10.37 14.89
C GLY A 166 -8.73 -11.33 15.28
N GLU A 167 -8.63 -11.99 16.44
CA GLU A 167 -9.70 -12.86 16.97
C GLU A 167 -10.99 -12.08 17.23
N ILE A 168 -10.90 -10.92 17.90
CA ILE A 168 -12.04 -10.05 18.19
C ILE A 168 -12.71 -9.60 16.88
N THR A 169 -11.93 -9.16 15.91
CA THR A 169 -12.40 -8.65 14.64
C THR A 169 -13.05 -9.77 13.80
N LYS A 170 -12.42 -10.95 13.76
CA LYS A 170 -12.92 -12.15 13.06
C LYS A 170 -14.25 -12.64 13.64
N ALA A 171 -14.42 -12.60 14.96
CA ALA A 171 -15.67 -12.96 15.63
C ALA A 171 -16.84 -12.06 15.20
N ALA A 172 -16.56 -10.83 14.78
CA ALA A 172 -17.55 -9.89 14.25
C ALA A 172 -17.71 -9.96 12.71
N GLY A 173 -17.10 -10.93 12.04
CA GLY A 173 -17.16 -11.10 10.58
C GLY A 173 -16.28 -10.15 9.78
N MET A 174 -15.35 -9.47 10.41
CA MET A 174 -14.39 -8.57 9.79
C MET A 174 -12.97 -9.16 9.77
N LYS A 175 -12.03 -8.50 9.09
CA LYS A 175 -10.61 -8.83 9.10
C LYS A 175 -9.81 -7.76 9.83
N TRP A 176 -8.75 -8.17 10.53
CA TRP A 176 -7.82 -7.24 11.15
C TRP A 176 -6.48 -7.27 10.44
N GLY A 177 -5.88 -6.09 10.23
CA GLY A 177 -4.59 -5.94 9.57
C GLY A 177 -3.70 -4.86 10.16
N TYR A 178 -2.47 -4.86 9.67
CA TYR A 178 -1.47 -3.87 10.03
C TYR A 178 -0.95 -3.15 8.78
N HIS A 179 -0.84 -1.83 8.84
CA HIS A 179 -0.29 -0.97 7.79
C HIS A 179 1.11 -0.49 8.18
N ASN A 180 2.06 -0.58 7.26
CA ASN A 180 3.43 -0.16 7.51
C ASN A 180 3.71 1.28 7.07
N HIS A 181 4.63 1.91 7.81
CA HIS A 181 5.44 3.03 7.37
C HIS A 181 6.88 2.55 7.12
N ASN A 182 7.84 3.48 7.11
CA ASN A 182 9.25 3.14 6.91
C ASN A 182 9.95 2.60 8.18
N MET A 183 9.42 2.91 9.35
CA MET A 183 10.05 2.55 10.63
C MET A 183 10.02 1.07 10.93
N GLU A 184 9.07 0.33 10.38
CA GLU A 184 8.94 -1.12 10.52
C GLU A 184 10.09 -1.88 9.85
N PHE A 185 10.75 -1.25 8.90
CA PHE A 185 11.91 -1.84 8.21
C PHE A 185 13.24 -1.60 8.94
N LYS A 186 13.20 -0.98 10.12
CA LYS A 186 14.36 -0.95 11.02
C LYS A 186 14.76 -2.35 11.44
N ARG A 187 16.04 -2.48 11.81
CA ARG A 187 16.59 -3.74 12.31
C ARG A 187 16.78 -3.67 13.82
N ILE A 188 16.55 -4.77 14.48
CA ILE A 188 16.91 -4.99 15.88
C ILE A 188 17.99 -6.06 15.97
N ALA A 189 18.86 -5.95 16.96
CA ALA A 189 19.94 -6.90 17.16
C ALA A 189 19.37 -8.28 17.49
N LYS A 190 19.97 -9.33 16.93
CA LYS A 190 19.68 -10.69 17.37
C LYS A 190 20.08 -10.88 18.84
N PRO A 191 19.43 -11.80 19.57
CA PRO A 191 19.79 -12.08 20.95
C PRO A 191 21.29 -12.35 21.10
N GLY A 192 21.96 -11.59 21.97
CA GLY A 192 23.40 -11.69 22.19
C GLY A 192 24.29 -10.97 21.17
N GLU A 193 23.72 -10.33 20.16
CA GLU A 193 24.46 -9.56 19.17
C GLU A 193 24.26 -8.04 19.37
N THR A 194 25.11 -7.25 18.75
CA THR A 194 24.95 -5.79 18.63
C THR A 194 24.89 -5.37 17.16
N LEU A 195 24.11 -4.35 16.86
CA LEU A 195 24.09 -3.80 15.50
C LEU A 195 25.41 -3.07 15.22
N PRO A 196 25.95 -3.20 14.00
CA PRO A 196 27.10 -2.44 13.59
C PRO A 196 26.75 -0.94 13.51
N THR A 197 27.76 -0.11 13.76
CA THR A 197 27.63 1.35 13.68
C THR A 197 28.52 1.91 12.56
N GLY A 198 28.24 3.13 12.13
CA GLY A 198 29.02 3.82 11.11
C GLY A 198 28.67 3.41 9.66
N PRO A 199 29.46 3.85 8.65
CA PRO A 199 29.15 3.65 7.23
C PRO A 199 28.99 2.18 6.81
N GLY A 200 29.70 1.27 7.47
CA GLY A 200 29.60 -0.19 7.20
C GLY A 200 28.25 -0.80 7.53
N ALA A 201 27.52 -0.20 8.47
CA ALA A 201 26.17 -0.65 8.84
C ALA A 201 25.16 -0.54 7.70
N ILE A 202 25.32 0.46 6.83
CA ILE A 202 24.44 0.68 5.65
C ILE A 202 24.75 -0.34 4.56
N LEU A 203 26.04 -0.66 4.37
CA LEU A 203 26.49 -1.54 3.29
C LEU A 203 26.26 -3.02 3.59
N ARG A 204 26.25 -3.40 4.85
CA ARG A 204 26.07 -4.79 5.31
C ARG A 204 25.14 -4.79 6.53
N PRO A 205 23.85 -4.54 6.32
CA PRO A 205 22.89 -4.49 7.42
C PRO A 205 22.78 -5.88 8.07
N THR A 206 22.95 -5.92 9.39
CA THR A 206 22.75 -7.13 10.21
C THR A 206 21.54 -6.94 11.12
N GLY A 207 21.16 -8.00 11.84
CA GLY A 207 19.97 -7.99 12.69
C GLY A 207 18.70 -8.31 11.93
N ASP A 208 17.60 -8.47 12.65
CA ASP A 208 16.31 -8.88 12.13
C ASP A 208 15.45 -7.65 11.80
N VAL A 209 14.78 -7.68 10.65
CA VAL A 209 13.84 -6.62 10.24
C VAL A 209 12.55 -6.74 11.03
N VAL A 210 12.12 -5.67 11.69
CA VAL A 210 10.93 -5.70 12.56
C VAL A 210 9.67 -6.07 11.79
N TYR A 211 9.49 -5.57 10.56
CA TYR A 211 8.36 -5.94 9.71
C TYR A 211 8.30 -7.46 9.47
N ASP A 212 9.43 -8.06 9.14
CA ASP A 212 9.52 -9.52 8.93
C ASP A 212 9.14 -10.29 10.19
N LEU A 213 9.67 -9.86 11.34
CA LEU A 213 9.34 -10.50 12.62
C LEU A 213 7.85 -10.39 12.96
N MET A 214 7.19 -9.26 12.64
CA MET A 214 5.75 -9.10 12.84
C MET A 214 4.95 -10.00 11.88
N VAL A 215 5.36 -10.11 10.61
CA VAL A 215 4.69 -10.99 9.64
C VAL A 215 4.81 -12.45 10.06
N ASP A 216 6.02 -12.89 10.44
CA ASP A 216 6.31 -14.28 10.78
C ASP A 216 5.74 -14.67 12.17
N GLY A 217 5.68 -13.71 13.10
CA GLY A 217 5.20 -13.92 14.46
C GLY A 217 3.67 -13.87 14.64
N THR A 218 2.91 -13.42 13.61
CA THR A 218 1.45 -13.32 13.70
C THR A 218 0.74 -14.46 12.95
N ASN A 219 -0.43 -14.87 13.46
CA ASN A 219 -1.24 -15.91 12.87
C ASN A 219 -1.84 -15.44 11.51
N PRO A 220 -1.57 -16.14 10.40
CA PRO A 220 -2.06 -15.75 9.07
C PRO A 220 -3.59 -15.79 8.92
N ASP A 221 -4.31 -16.54 9.75
CA ASP A 221 -5.77 -16.61 9.76
C ASP A 221 -6.43 -15.45 10.51
N LEU A 222 -5.65 -14.67 11.24
CA LEU A 222 -6.11 -13.58 12.11
C LEU A 222 -5.60 -12.22 11.64
N VAL A 223 -4.37 -12.15 11.13
CA VAL A 223 -3.68 -10.90 10.81
C VAL A 223 -3.27 -10.89 9.35
N PHE A 224 -3.68 -9.89 8.61
CA PHE A 224 -3.12 -9.58 7.29
C PHE A 224 -2.30 -8.28 7.33
N PHE A 225 -1.57 -8.01 6.26
CA PHE A 225 -0.80 -6.78 6.11
C PHE A 225 -1.33 -5.96 4.93
N GLU A 226 -1.48 -4.68 5.18
CA GLU A 226 -1.66 -3.67 4.17
C GLU A 226 -0.31 -3.01 3.91
N MET A 227 0.25 -3.23 2.73
CA MET A 227 1.56 -2.70 2.42
C MET A 227 1.45 -1.32 1.76
N ASP A 228 2.01 -0.30 2.42
CA ASP A 228 2.28 0.98 1.78
C ASP A 228 3.57 0.85 0.94
N VAL A 229 3.40 0.93 -0.37
CA VAL A 229 4.51 0.72 -1.32
C VAL A 229 5.55 1.84 -1.27
N TYR A 230 5.13 3.08 -1.00
CA TYR A 230 6.05 4.21 -0.88
C TYR A 230 6.86 4.15 0.42
N TRP A 231 6.19 3.88 1.54
CA TRP A 231 6.88 3.76 2.82
C TRP A 231 7.82 2.55 2.86
N THR A 232 7.51 1.48 2.12
CA THR A 232 8.43 0.34 1.94
C THR A 232 9.72 0.80 1.25
N VAL A 233 9.63 1.59 0.16
CA VAL A 233 10.80 2.18 -0.51
C VAL A 233 11.54 3.16 0.42
N MET A 234 10.82 3.97 1.20
CA MET A 234 11.44 4.87 2.18
C MET A 234 12.14 4.10 3.31
N GLY A 235 11.71 2.89 3.62
CA GLY A 235 12.37 1.93 4.50
C GLY A 235 13.57 1.22 3.85
N GLN A 236 13.96 1.63 2.63
CA GLN A 236 15.06 1.03 1.84
C GLN A 236 14.82 -0.43 1.45
N MET A 237 13.56 -0.78 1.23
CA MET A 237 13.14 -2.12 0.78
C MET A 237 12.44 -2.04 -0.57
N ASP A 238 12.46 -3.14 -1.32
CA ASP A 238 11.72 -3.24 -2.59
C ASP A 238 10.32 -3.84 -2.33
N PRO A 239 9.23 -3.13 -2.68
CA PRO A 239 7.88 -3.68 -2.58
C PRO A 239 7.69 -4.99 -3.35
N LEU A 240 8.39 -5.19 -4.47
CA LEU A 240 8.30 -6.41 -5.26
C LEU A 240 8.86 -7.62 -4.50
N ASP A 241 10.00 -7.45 -3.82
CA ASP A 241 10.60 -8.49 -2.98
C ASP A 241 9.65 -8.89 -1.85
N TYR A 242 8.98 -7.91 -1.21
CA TYR A 242 8.01 -8.18 -0.14
C TYR A 242 6.73 -8.86 -0.65
N LEU A 243 6.22 -8.45 -1.81
CA LEU A 243 5.10 -9.14 -2.47
C LEU A 243 5.46 -10.57 -2.88
N GLU A 244 6.73 -10.84 -3.21
CA GLU A 244 7.22 -12.19 -3.48
C GLU A 244 7.39 -13.01 -2.20
N LYS A 245 7.98 -12.42 -1.17
CA LYS A 245 8.25 -13.08 0.12
C LYS A 245 6.97 -13.45 0.88
N TYR A 246 5.95 -12.57 0.83
CA TYR A 246 4.73 -12.69 1.63
C TYR A 246 3.42 -12.66 0.81
N PRO A 247 3.27 -13.50 -0.24
CA PRO A 247 2.19 -13.39 -1.24
C PRO A 247 0.79 -13.58 -0.68
N LYS A 248 0.65 -14.24 0.49
CA LYS A 248 -0.65 -14.48 1.15
C LYS A 248 -0.88 -13.60 2.38
N ARG A 249 0.18 -12.98 2.89
CA ARG A 249 0.09 -12.15 4.09
C ARG A 249 -0.26 -10.71 3.74
N ILE A 250 0.25 -10.19 2.62
CA ILE A 250 -0.10 -8.88 2.07
C ILE A 250 -1.38 -9.04 1.27
N GLN A 251 -2.47 -8.39 1.70
CA GLN A 251 -3.80 -8.53 1.09
C GLN A 251 -4.37 -7.22 0.54
N VAL A 252 -3.83 -6.08 0.94
CA VAL A 252 -4.24 -4.74 0.54
C VAL A 252 -2.99 -3.90 0.29
N LEU A 253 -3.07 -2.94 -0.63
CA LEU A 253 -1.97 -2.00 -0.88
C LEU A 253 -2.42 -0.56 -0.65
N HIS A 254 -1.56 0.23 -0.02
CA HIS A 254 -1.57 1.67 -0.16
C HIS A 254 -0.71 2.07 -1.34
N ILE A 255 -1.36 2.68 -2.33
CA ILE A 255 -0.72 3.21 -3.53
C ILE A 255 -0.40 4.68 -3.28
N LYS A 256 0.86 4.93 -3.02
CA LYS A 256 1.39 6.20 -2.56
C LYS A 256 2.67 6.55 -3.29
N ASP A 257 2.93 7.82 -3.44
CA ASP A 257 4.15 8.41 -3.96
C ASP A 257 4.55 9.59 -3.05
N ARG A 258 5.64 10.24 -3.35
CA ARG A 258 6.09 11.44 -2.63
C ARG A 258 5.06 12.59 -2.66
N SER A 259 4.27 12.66 -3.71
CA SER A 259 3.17 13.60 -3.94
C SER A 259 2.15 12.91 -4.84
N VAL A 260 1.62 13.58 -5.86
CA VAL A 260 0.72 12.95 -6.83
C VAL A 260 1.41 11.76 -7.51
N LEU A 261 0.68 10.68 -7.65
CA LEU A 261 1.17 9.39 -8.18
C LEU A 261 1.87 9.54 -9.53
N GLY A 262 3.00 8.85 -9.69
CA GLY A 262 3.79 8.83 -10.93
C GLY A 262 4.67 10.07 -11.16
N GLN A 263 4.61 11.08 -10.28
CA GLN A 263 5.37 12.32 -10.48
C GLN A 263 6.78 12.31 -9.88
N SER A 264 7.09 11.40 -8.97
CA SER A 264 8.43 11.31 -8.36
C SER A 264 9.44 10.57 -9.24
N GLY A 265 8.98 9.66 -10.09
CA GLY A 265 9.83 8.73 -10.82
C GLY A 265 10.45 7.62 -9.96
N MET A 266 10.10 7.55 -8.65
CA MET A 266 10.69 6.57 -7.72
C MET A 266 9.94 5.24 -7.71
N MET A 267 8.64 5.23 -8.07
CA MET A 267 7.77 4.10 -7.88
C MET A 267 7.52 3.33 -9.17
N ASN A 268 7.80 2.04 -9.17
CA ASN A 268 7.51 1.15 -10.31
C ASN A 268 6.09 0.56 -10.18
N PHE A 269 5.07 1.44 -10.27
CA PHE A 269 3.68 1.04 -10.10
C PHE A 269 3.23 -0.08 -11.04
N GLU A 270 3.70 -0.07 -12.30
CA GLU A 270 3.32 -1.10 -13.27
C GLU A 270 3.70 -2.51 -12.77
N ASN A 271 4.94 -2.70 -12.31
CA ASN A 271 5.38 -4.00 -11.80
C ASN A 271 4.74 -4.34 -10.46
N ILE A 272 4.53 -3.35 -9.59
CA ILE A 272 3.83 -3.52 -8.31
C ILE A 272 2.41 -4.05 -8.56
N PHE A 273 1.62 -3.42 -9.43
CA PHE A 273 0.27 -3.88 -9.76
C PHE A 273 0.26 -5.26 -10.43
N LYS A 274 1.18 -5.53 -11.37
CA LYS A 274 1.31 -6.87 -12.00
C LYS A 274 1.55 -7.95 -10.95
N LYS A 275 2.49 -7.72 -10.02
CA LYS A 275 2.81 -8.67 -8.94
C LYS A 275 1.65 -8.82 -7.96
N ALA A 276 1.00 -7.72 -7.57
CA ALA A 276 -0.16 -7.73 -6.72
C ALA A 276 -1.30 -8.59 -7.30
N TYR A 277 -1.65 -8.39 -8.56
CA TYR A 277 -2.67 -9.21 -9.24
C TYR A 277 -2.28 -10.68 -9.35
N THR A 278 -1.00 -10.98 -9.56
CA THR A 278 -0.50 -12.37 -9.55
C THR A 278 -0.70 -13.03 -8.18
N ASN A 279 -0.57 -12.26 -7.10
CA ASN A 279 -0.81 -12.72 -5.73
C ASN A 279 -2.31 -12.73 -5.34
N GLY A 280 -3.22 -12.29 -6.24
CA GLY A 280 -4.66 -12.18 -5.99
C GLY A 280 -5.08 -10.92 -5.24
N ILE A 281 -4.19 -9.94 -5.10
CA ILE A 281 -4.49 -8.65 -4.46
C ILE A 281 -5.18 -7.76 -5.50
N SER A 282 -6.41 -7.35 -5.21
CA SER A 282 -7.22 -6.45 -6.06
C SER A 282 -7.72 -5.22 -5.31
N GLU A 283 -7.55 -5.16 -4.00
CA GLU A 283 -7.97 -4.04 -3.17
C GLU A 283 -6.78 -3.14 -2.86
N PHE A 284 -6.95 -1.88 -3.15
CA PHE A 284 -5.94 -0.86 -2.88
C PHE A 284 -6.57 0.51 -2.65
N TYR A 285 -5.88 1.35 -1.91
CA TYR A 285 -6.28 2.72 -1.62
C TYR A 285 -5.17 3.68 -2.04
N VAL A 286 -5.56 4.78 -2.68
CA VAL A 286 -4.68 5.93 -2.88
C VAL A 286 -4.50 6.63 -1.54
N GLU A 287 -3.26 6.91 -1.18
CA GLU A 287 -2.96 7.83 -0.08
C GLU A 287 -2.04 8.96 -0.54
N LEU A 288 -2.38 10.18 -0.15
CA LEU A 288 -1.66 11.40 -0.47
C LEU A 288 -1.45 12.23 0.80
N GLU A 289 -0.23 12.39 1.24
CA GLU A 289 0.07 13.21 2.42
C GLU A 289 0.43 14.66 2.07
N LYS A 290 1.13 14.84 0.97
CA LYS A 290 1.66 16.15 0.59
C LYS A 290 1.31 16.49 -0.84
N VAL A 291 0.86 17.70 -1.04
CA VAL A 291 0.67 18.30 -2.34
C VAL A 291 1.75 19.35 -2.61
N LYS A 292 1.94 19.72 -3.87
CA LYS A 292 2.80 20.84 -4.25
C LYS A 292 2.21 22.16 -3.72
N ALA A 293 3.07 23.17 -3.55
CA ALA A 293 2.61 24.52 -3.27
C ALA A 293 1.57 24.96 -4.31
N ASN A 294 0.51 25.62 -3.88
CA ASN A 294 -0.61 26.08 -4.68
C ASN A 294 -1.53 24.98 -5.27
N MET A 295 -1.50 23.77 -4.70
CA MET A 295 -2.41 22.68 -5.01
C MET A 295 -3.21 22.31 -3.76
N THR A 296 -4.51 22.13 -3.89
CA THR A 296 -5.37 21.60 -2.83
C THR A 296 -5.23 20.08 -2.70
N GLN A 297 -5.61 19.52 -1.55
CA GLN A 297 -5.63 18.06 -1.37
C GLN A 297 -6.61 17.40 -2.35
N PHE A 298 -7.77 18.00 -2.62
CA PHE A 298 -8.70 17.49 -3.62
C PHE A 298 -8.13 17.48 -5.03
N GLU A 299 -7.37 18.51 -5.43
CA GLU A 299 -6.67 18.49 -6.73
C GLU A 299 -5.59 17.41 -6.77
N GLY A 300 -4.89 17.21 -5.66
CA GLY A 300 -3.90 16.15 -5.54
C GLY A 300 -4.48 14.75 -5.67
N VAL A 301 -5.54 14.42 -4.93
CA VAL A 301 -6.19 13.09 -5.02
C VAL A 301 -6.88 12.90 -6.37
N LYS A 302 -7.37 13.99 -7.01
CA LYS A 302 -7.85 13.92 -8.39
C LYS A 302 -6.73 13.54 -9.36
N GLY A 303 -5.56 14.14 -9.23
CA GLY A 303 -4.39 13.79 -10.04
C GLY A 303 -3.96 12.33 -9.85
N CYS A 304 -4.03 11.82 -8.61
CA CYS A 304 -3.78 10.40 -8.34
C CYS A 304 -4.82 9.48 -8.99
N PHE A 305 -6.10 9.85 -8.91
CA PHE A 305 -7.18 9.12 -9.57
C PHE A 305 -6.98 9.07 -11.09
N ASP A 306 -6.74 10.22 -11.72
CA ASP A 306 -6.56 10.34 -13.17
C ASP A 306 -5.38 9.47 -13.64
N TYR A 307 -4.26 9.46 -12.89
CA TYR A 307 -3.09 8.60 -13.17
C TYR A 307 -3.48 7.12 -13.21
N LEU A 308 -4.13 6.61 -12.15
CA LEU A 308 -4.50 5.20 -12.08
C LEU A 308 -5.62 4.83 -13.07
N ASN A 309 -6.60 5.72 -13.27
CA ASN A 309 -7.71 5.48 -14.15
C ASN A 309 -7.27 5.37 -15.62
N THR A 310 -6.24 6.09 -16.03
CA THR A 310 -5.68 6.04 -17.39
C THR A 310 -4.60 4.96 -17.56
N ALA A 311 -4.01 4.49 -16.47
CA ALA A 311 -2.93 3.50 -16.51
C ALA A 311 -3.43 2.13 -17.01
N ALA A 312 -2.81 1.60 -18.07
CA ALA A 312 -3.19 0.31 -18.68
C ALA A 312 -2.94 -0.89 -17.74
N PHE A 313 -2.05 -0.76 -16.76
CA PHE A 313 -1.70 -1.81 -15.80
C PHE A 313 -2.67 -1.91 -14.61
N VAL A 314 -3.59 -0.96 -14.42
CA VAL A 314 -4.65 -1.03 -13.41
C VAL A 314 -5.90 -1.65 -14.04
N LYS A 315 -6.46 -2.66 -13.35
CA LYS A 315 -7.63 -3.43 -13.81
C LYS A 315 -8.91 -2.96 -13.14
#